data_c6abfa3af0bb47767b513c3ebf86f2b0
#
_entry.id   c6abfa3af0bb47767b513c3ebf86f2b0
#
_cell.length_a   1.000
_cell.length_b   1.000
_cell.length_c   1.000
_cell.angle_alpha   90.00
_cell.angle_beta   90.00
_cell.angle_gamma   90.00
#
_symmetry.space_group_name_H-M   'P 1'
#
loop_
_entity.id
_entity.type
_entity.pdbx_description
1 polymer ?
#
loop_
_entity_poly.entity_id
_entity_poly.type
_entity_poly.pdbx_seq_one_letter_code
_entity_poly.pdbx_strand_id
1 'polypeptide(L)'
;RFHAGVPVSSEQIGLIINIEAQNQFYPGYPLTKRGIYYCCRMISSQYGSVFTGYHYEKLKKVYSVWICMDPPKSRENTITRYFIQEGNLVGSVQESVKNYDLLSVLLLCPGDPVSQSSEGILKLLGVLLSSEIKANDKKKLLEQEFHIEMNRTMEREVEQMCNLSQGVEQRGIQKGIQKGIQEGMKKGIFESIQNLMDTMNWSAKDAMDALRIKEEDRFQYIELLNDRNRDSQ
;
A
#
# COMPACT_ATOMS: atom_id res chain seq x y z
N ARG A 1 -13.60 -7.66 4.43
CA ARG A 1 -13.53 -8.10 5.84
C ARG A 1 -13.78 -9.60 5.87
N PHE A 2 -12.84 -10.36 6.38
CA PHE A 2 -13.00 -11.79 6.57
C PHE A 2 -13.24 -12.07 8.06
N HIS A 3 -14.22 -12.90 8.36
CA HIS A 3 -14.40 -13.48 9.70
C HIS A 3 -13.81 -14.88 9.62
N ALA A 4 -12.65 -15.07 10.22
CA ALA A 4 -12.05 -16.39 10.33
C ALA A 4 -12.21 -16.91 11.77
N GLY A 5 -12.82 -18.07 11.92
CA GLY A 5 -12.76 -18.84 13.16
C GLY A 5 -11.58 -19.80 13.08
N VAL A 6 -10.64 -19.70 13.99
CA VAL A 6 -9.58 -20.72 14.15
C VAL A 6 -10.09 -21.73 15.17
N PRO A 7 -10.32 -23.01 14.82
CA PRO A 7 -10.69 -24.01 15.77
C PRO A 7 -9.46 -24.41 16.58
N VAL A 8 -9.28 -23.80 17.74
CA VAL A 8 -8.33 -24.25 18.74
C VAL A 8 -9.14 -24.58 19.97
N SER A 9 -9.40 -25.87 20.19
CA SER A 9 -10.30 -26.40 21.22
C SER A 9 -11.78 -26.00 21.06
N SER A 10 -12.66 -26.47 21.92
CA SER A 10 -14.12 -26.28 21.87
C SER A 10 -14.64 -24.83 21.99
N GLU A 11 -13.75 -23.84 22.12
CA GLU A 11 -14.08 -22.42 22.11
C GLU A 11 -13.80 -21.80 20.75
N GLN A 12 -14.83 -21.25 20.11
CA GLN A 12 -14.68 -20.46 18.89
C GLN A 12 -14.01 -19.11 19.23
N ILE A 13 -12.74 -18.96 18.90
CA ILE A 13 -12.05 -17.66 18.97
C ILE A 13 -12.52 -16.82 17.78
N GLY A 14 -13.44 -15.89 18.03
CA GLY A 14 -13.86 -14.93 17.02
C GLY A 14 -12.78 -13.87 16.80
N LEU A 15 -12.17 -13.85 15.61
CA LEU A 15 -11.23 -12.83 15.19
C LEU A 15 -11.85 -11.94 14.11
N ILE A 16 -11.56 -10.63 14.14
CA ILE A 16 -11.91 -9.71 13.07
C ILE A 16 -10.60 -9.32 12.37
N ILE A 17 -10.47 -9.71 11.11
CA ILE A 17 -9.25 -9.50 10.34
C ILE A 17 -9.56 -8.61 9.13
N ASN A 18 -8.76 -7.56 8.95
CA ASN A 18 -8.68 -6.78 7.72
C ASN A 18 -7.33 -7.07 7.05
N ILE A 19 -7.35 -7.47 5.78
CA ILE A 19 -6.14 -7.75 4.99
C ILE A 19 -6.12 -6.80 3.81
N GLU A 20 -5.02 -6.07 3.63
CA GLU A 20 -4.80 -5.16 2.51
C GLU A 20 -3.46 -5.45 1.83
N ALA A 21 -3.48 -5.61 0.51
CA ALA A 21 -2.28 -5.58 -0.31
C ALA A 21 -1.94 -4.12 -0.64
N GLN A 22 -0.72 -3.69 -0.30
CA GLN A 22 -0.25 -2.32 -0.45
C GLN A 22 0.95 -2.29 -1.40
N ASN A 23 0.77 -1.73 -2.59
CA ASN A 23 1.84 -1.68 -3.59
C ASN A 23 2.92 -0.64 -3.23
N GLN A 24 2.52 0.51 -2.68
CA GLN A 24 3.45 1.59 -2.35
C GLN A 24 3.68 1.64 -0.84
N PHE A 25 4.90 1.35 -0.38
CA PHE A 25 5.23 1.36 1.06
C PHE A 25 5.13 2.76 1.69
N TYR A 26 5.48 3.82 0.93
CA TYR A 26 5.39 5.22 1.36
C TYR A 26 4.31 5.99 0.59
N PRO A 27 3.02 5.81 0.91
CA PRO A 27 1.92 6.49 0.21
C PRO A 27 1.69 7.95 0.65
N GLY A 28 2.70 8.62 1.23
CA GLY A 28 2.61 9.96 1.81
C GLY A 28 2.26 10.00 3.30
N TYR A 29 2.07 8.84 3.93
CA TYR A 29 1.81 8.70 5.37
C TYR A 29 2.33 7.35 5.88
N PRO A 30 2.61 7.21 7.21
CA PRO A 30 3.05 5.94 7.79
C PRO A 30 1.94 4.89 7.79
N LEU A 31 2.18 3.73 7.15
CA LEU A 31 1.22 2.61 7.11
C LEU A 31 0.81 2.12 8.50
N THR A 32 1.74 2.14 9.46
CA THR A 32 1.47 1.76 10.86
C THR A 32 0.35 2.61 11.47
N LYS A 33 0.36 3.94 11.24
CA LYS A 33 -0.71 4.84 11.72
C LYS A 33 -2.06 4.46 11.11
N ARG A 34 -2.09 4.17 9.81
CA ARG A 34 -3.32 3.74 9.11
C ARG A 34 -3.80 2.39 9.63
N GLY A 35 -2.88 1.44 9.87
CA GLY A 35 -3.20 0.14 10.45
C GLY A 35 -3.81 0.25 11.85
N ILE A 36 -3.24 1.07 12.72
CA ILE A 36 -3.78 1.36 14.07
C ILE A 36 -5.17 1.98 13.95
N TYR A 37 -5.34 2.99 13.08
CA TYR A 37 -6.65 3.62 12.86
C TYR A 37 -7.71 2.60 12.42
N TYR A 38 -7.37 1.65 11.55
CA TYR A 38 -8.29 0.60 11.12
C TYR A 38 -8.64 -0.35 12.26
N CYS A 39 -7.66 -0.72 13.11
CA CYS A 39 -7.93 -1.50 14.31
C CYS A 39 -8.91 -0.77 15.24
N CYS A 40 -8.69 0.51 15.52
CA CYS A 40 -9.60 1.31 16.36
C CYS A 40 -11.02 1.36 15.78
N ARG A 41 -11.15 1.52 14.46
CA ARG A 41 -12.47 1.46 13.80
C ARG A 41 -13.14 0.10 13.92
N MET A 42 -12.37 -0.99 13.77
CA MET A 42 -12.90 -2.35 13.93
C MET A 42 -13.31 -2.63 15.37
N ILE A 43 -12.57 -2.14 16.37
CA ILE A 43 -12.95 -2.22 17.78
C ILE A 43 -14.25 -1.44 18.02
N SER A 44 -14.27 -0.16 17.64
CA SER A 44 -15.46 0.69 17.81
C SER A 44 -16.71 0.14 17.13
N SER A 45 -16.57 -0.47 15.94
CA SER A 45 -17.71 -1.03 15.19
C SER A 45 -18.31 -2.30 15.80
N GLN A 46 -17.73 -2.84 16.85
CA GLN A 46 -18.27 -4.00 17.57
C GLN A 46 -19.43 -3.61 18.49
N TYR A 47 -19.49 -2.34 18.92
CA TYR A 47 -20.65 -1.86 19.68
C TYR A 47 -21.92 -1.91 18.81
N GLY A 48 -22.98 -2.45 19.34
CA GLY A 48 -24.25 -2.67 18.64
C GLY A 48 -24.29 -3.93 17.76
N SER A 49 -23.13 -4.56 17.46
CA SER A 49 -23.07 -5.77 16.61
C SER A 49 -22.52 -6.99 17.34
N VAL A 50 -21.50 -6.83 18.17
CA VAL A 50 -20.89 -7.91 18.97
C VAL A 50 -21.32 -7.81 20.42
N PHE A 51 -21.41 -6.60 20.96
CA PHE A 51 -21.85 -6.35 22.31
C PHE A 51 -22.69 -5.07 22.39
N THR A 52 -23.47 -4.95 23.50
CA THR A 52 -24.28 -3.77 23.83
C THR A 52 -24.18 -3.50 25.31
N GLY A 53 -24.49 -2.27 25.74
CA GLY A 53 -24.44 -1.88 27.16
C GLY A 53 -23.03 -2.03 27.74
N TYR A 54 -22.90 -2.72 28.86
CA TYR A 54 -21.66 -2.87 29.62
C TYR A 54 -20.91 -4.17 29.33
N HIS A 55 -21.29 -4.92 28.30
CA HIS A 55 -20.71 -6.23 27.96
C HIS A 55 -19.38 -6.13 27.20
N TYR A 56 -18.42 -5.36 27.73
CA TYR A 56 -17.08 -5.17 27.14
C TYR A 56 -16.24 -6.45 27.12
N GLU A 57 -16.57 -7.46 27.96
CA GLU A 57 -15.93 -8.78 27.96
C GLU A 57 -16.12 -9.55 26.65
N LYS A 58 -17.09 -9.13 25.82
CA LYS A 58 -17.37 -9.72 24.50
C LYS A 58 -16.55 -9.09 23.37
N LEU A 59 -15.77 -8.06 23.66
CA LEU A 59 -14.88 -7.45 22.68
C LEU A 59 -13.92 -8.49 22.09
N LYS A 60 -13.92 -8.58 20.78
CA LYS A 60 -13.04 -9.48 20.02
C LYS A 60 -11.80 -8.77 19.60
N LYS A 61 -10.67 -9.49 19.65
CA LYS A 61 -9.39 -9.00 19.11
C LYS A 61 -9.50 -8.75 17.62
N VAL A 62 -8.86 -7.67 17.16
CA VAL A 62 -8.82 -7.25 15.77
C VAL A 62 -7.39 -7.30 15.22
N TYR A 63 -7.28 -7.67 13.97
CA TYR A 63 -6.02 -7.66 13.22
C TYR A 63 -6.15 -6.79 11.98
N SER A 64 -5.20 -5.91 11.76
CA SER A 64 -5.01 -5.19 10.50
C SER A 64 -3.73 -5.68 9.86
N VAL A 65 -3.86 -6.48 8.79
CA VAL A 65 -2.74 -7.14 8.11
C VAL A 65 -2.46 -6.40 6.81
N TRP A 66 -1.21 -5.99 6.61
CA TRP A 66 -0.74 -5.25 5.46
C TRP A 66 0.34 -6.05 4.76
N ILE A 67 0.10 -6.45 3.51
CA ILE A 67 1.07 -7.10 2.65
C ILE A 67 1.69 -6.01 1.78
N CYS A 68 2.92 -5.61 2.10
CA CYS A 68 3.64 -4.53 1.42
C CYS A 68 4.43 -5.13 0.26
N MET A 69 3.95 -4.93 -0.97
CA MET A 69 4.48 -5.58 -2.18
C MET A 69 5.79 -4.98 -2.67
N ASP A 70 6.03 -3.69 -2.41
CA ASP A 70 7.25 -2.98 -2.77
C ASP A 70 7.87 -2.32 -1.51
N PRO A 71 8.38 -3.11 -0.57
CA PRO A 71 9.02 -2.59 0.64
C PRO A 71 10.43 -2.09 0.31
N PRO A 72 10.98 -1.14 1.10
CA PRO A 72 12.40 -0.83 1.02
C PRO A 72 13.25 -2.07 1.30
N LYS A 73 14.40 -2.22 0.65
CA LYS A 73 15.30 -3.37 0.81
C LYS A 73 15.63 -3.72 2.26
N SER A 74 15.76 -2.73 3.13
CA SER A 74 15.99 -2.92 4.56
C SER A 74 14.81 -3.56 5.32
N ARG A 75 13.65 -3.69 4.68
CA ARG A 75 12.44 -4.28 5.26
C ARG A 75 12.00 -5.57 4.55
N GLU A 76 12.64 -5.93 3.44
CA GLU A 76 12.36 -7.19 2.76
C GLU A 76 12.54 -8.39 3.72
N ASN A 77 11.74 -9.42 3.50
CA ASN A 77 11.71 -10.65 4.28
C ASN A 77 11.45 -10.42 5.78
N THR A 78 10.59 -9.43 6.12
CA THR A 78 10.23 -9.15 7.50
C THR A 78 8.73 -9.25 7.76
N ILE A 79 8.39 -9.68 8.99
CA ILE A 79 7.04 -9.56 9.56
C ILE A 79 7.19 -8.75 10.84
N THR A 80 6.52 -7.59 10.89
CA THR A 80 6.53 -6.72 12.07
C THR A 80 5.14 -6.65 12.66
N ARG A 81 5.02 -6.89 13.97
CA ARG A 81 3.78 -6.76 14.74
C ARG A 81 3.83 -5.53 15.63
N TYR A 82 2.78 -4.72 15.59
CA TYR A 82 2.50 -3.65 16.54
C TYR A 82 1.26 -4.03 17.33
N PHE A 83 1.35 -3.94 18.66
CA PHE A 83 0.30 -4.43 19.56
C PHE A 83 0.32 -3.68 20.88
N ILE A 84 -0.72 -3.86 21.71
CA ILE A 84 -0.78 -3.29 23.05
C ILE A 84 -0.06 -4.22 24.01
N GLN A 85 0.78 -3.64 24.88
CA GLN A 85 1.53 -4.35 25.91
C GLN A 85 1.34 -3.65 27.26
N GLU A 86 1.21 -4.42 28.32
CA GLU A 86 1.21 -3.91 29.71
C GLU A 86 2.62 -3.48 30.11
N GLY A 87 2.69 -2.33 30.78
CA GLY A 87 3.93 -1.85 31.40
C GLY A 87 3.63 -1.20 32.73
N ASN A 88 4.18 -1.75 33.83
CA ASN A 88 4.01 -1.21 35.17
C ASN A 88 4.95 -0.02 35.38
N LEU A 89 4.40 1.18 35.57
CA LEU A 89 5.17 2.39 35.84
C LEU A 89 5.45 2.55 37.33
N VAL A 90 4.55 2.09 38.20
CA VAL A 90 4.70 2.05 39.65
C VAL A 90 4.05 0.80 40.19
N GLY A 91 4.70 0.10 41.11
CA GLY A 91 4.22 -1.17 41.63
C GLY A 91 4.38 -2.31 40.62
N SER A 92 3.74 -3.45 40.91
CA SER A 92 3.75 -4.61 40.04
C SER A 92 2.40 -5.29 40.10
N VAL A 93 1.66 -5.23 38.99
CA VAL A 93 0.40 -5.94 38.78
C VAL A 93 0.48 -6.66 37.46
N GLN A 94 -0.30 -7.71 37.29
CA GLN A 94 -0.39 -8.45 36.05
C GLN A 94 -1.85 -8.65 35.67
N GLU A 95 -2.23 -8.09 34.52
CA GLU A 95 -3.55 -8.28 33.94
C GLU A 95 -3.51 -9.44 32.92
N SER A 96 -4.64 -10.08 32.71
CA SER A 96 -4.75 -11.13 31.69
C SER A 96 -4.60 -10.54 30.30
N VAL A 97 -3.70 -11.12 29.48
CA VAL A 97 -3.40 -10.68 28.10
C VAL A 97 -4.65 -10.55 27.24
N LYS A 98 -5.67 -11.41 27.47
CA LYS A 98 -6.95 -11.37 26.76
C LYS A 98 -7.75 -10.09 26.98
N ASN A 99 -7.47 -9.35 28.06
CA ASN A 99 -8.23 -8.17 28.45
C ASN A 99 -7.64 -6.88 27.83
N TYR A 100 -6.38 -6.87 27.39
CA TYR A 100 -5.76 -5.67 26.84
C TYR A 100 -5.13 -5.85 25.45
N ASP A 101 -4.63 -7.04 25.05
CA ASP A 101 -4.07 -7.27 23.71
C ASP A 101 -5.18 -7.43 22.66
N LEU A 102 -6.00 -6.38 22.51
CA LEU A 102 -7.21 -6.38 21.67
C LEU A 102 -6.97 -5.94 20.24
N LEU A 103 -5.79 -5.43 19.90
CA LEU A 103 -5.45 -5.04 18.53
C LEU A 103 -4.03 -5.49 18.14
N SER A 104 -3.87 -5.83 16.87
CA SER A 104 -2.56 -6.04 16.27
C SER A 104 -2.53 -5.51 14.84
N VAL A 105 -1.49 -4.73 14.53
CA VAL A 105 -1.16 -4.38 13.15
C VAL A 105 0.01 -5.26 12.73
N LEU A 106 -0.13 -5.96 11.61
CA LEU A 106 0.92 -6.79 11.03
C LEU A 106 1.36 -6.18 9.70
N LEU A 107 2.64 -5.88 9.57
CA LEU A 107 3.26 -5.51 8.31
C LEU A 107 4.07 -6.71 7.81
N LEU A 108 3.64 -7.30 6.69
CA LEU A 108 4.30 -8.37 6.00
C LEU A 108 5.00 -7.76 4.78
N CYS A 109 6.30 -7.84 4.75
CA CYS A 109 7.14 -7.29 3.68
C CYS A 109 7.84 -8.46 2.96
N PRO A 110 7.21 -9.06 1.94
CA PRO A 110 7.87 -10.06 1.11
C PRO A 110 9.12 -9.47 0.46
N GLY A 111 10.14 -10.30 0.25
CA GLY A 111 11.27 -9.97 -0.61
C GLY A 111 11.03 -10.50 -2.03
N ASP A 112 12.09 -10.51 -2.83
CA ASP A 112 12.07 -11.17 -4.13
C ASP A 112 11.77 -12.67 -3.93
N PRO A 113 10.66 -13.20 -4.47
CA PRO A 113 10.24 -14.58 -4.28
C PRO A 113 11.18 -15.60 -4.92
N VAL A 114 12.05 -15.17 -5.85
CA VAL A 114 13.05 -16.02 -6.51
C VAL A 114 14.36 -16.04 -5.73
N SER A 115 14.57 -15.12 -4.79
CA SER A 115 15.76 -15.04 -3.96
C SER A 115 15.86 -16.23 -2.98
N GLN A 116 17.07 -16.70 -2.74
CA GLN A 116 17.36 -17.74 -1.74
C GLN A 116 17.06 -17.29 -0.30
N SER A 117 17.00 -16.00 -0.04
CA SER A 117 16.71 -15.43 1.28
C SER A 117 15.21 -15.37 1.60
N SER A 118 14.33 -15.66 0.63
CA SER A 118 12.89 -15.63 0.82
C SER A 118 12.37 -17.01 1.21
N GLU A 119 11.72 -17.12 2.37
CA GLU A 119 11.24 -18.40 2.92
C GLU A 119 9.81 -18.30 3.48
N GLY A 120 9.18 -19.45 3.63
CA GLY A 120 7.90 -19.62 4.33
C GLY A 120 6.77 -18.77 3.75
N ILE A 121 5.98 -18.18 4.64
CA ILE A 121 4.78 -17.40 4.25
C ILE A 121 5.11 -16.16 3.42
N LEU A 122 6.26 -15.52 3.63
CA LEU A 122 6.66 -14.34 2.87
C LEU A 122 6.98 -14.71 1.42
N LYS A 123 7.68 -15.82 1.20
CA LYS A 123 7.93 -16.35 -0.15
C LYS A 123 6.62 -16.73 -0.84
N LEU A 124 5.73 -17.44 -0.13
CA LEU A 124 4.42 -17.81 -0.65
C LEU A 124 3.62 -16.57 -1.11
N LEU A 125 3.55 -15.53 -0.29
CA LEU A 125 2.87 -14.28 -0.63
C LEU A 125 3.55 -13.57 -1.80
N GLY A 126 4.89 -13.54 -1.83
CA GLY A 126 5.66 -13.00 -2.93
C GLY A 126 5.36 -13.71 -4.25
N VAL A 127 5.35 -15.05 -4.26
CA VAL A 127 4.99 -15.85 -5.45
C VAL A 127 3.54 -15.57 -5.89
N LEU A 128 2.59 -15.64 -4.98
CA LEU A 128 1.16 -15.46 -5.29
C LEU A 128 0.86 -14.07 -5.86
N LEU A 129 1.43 -13.03 -5.26
CA LEU A 129 1.08 -11.63 -5.56
C LEU A 129 2.02 -10.98 -6.59
N SER A 130 3.13 -11.62 -6.97
CA SER A 130 4.04 -11.10 -8.00
C SER A 130 3.33 -10.90 -9.33
N SER A 131 3.54 -9.76 -9.99
CA SER A 131 3.12 -9.53 -11.38
C SER A 131 4.10 -10.08 -12.40
N GLU A 132 5.34 -10.36 -12.01
CA GLU A 132 6.43 -10.80 -12.89
C GLU A 132 6.42 -12.30 -13.15
N ILE A 133 5.98 -13.10 -12.18
CA ILE A 133 5.93 -14.57 -12.31
C ILE A 133 4.69 -14.96 -13.12
N LYS A 134 4.91 -15.69 -14.21
CA LYS A 134 3.82 -16.18 -15.09
C LYS A 134 2.97 -17.23 -14.36
N ALA A 135 1.71 -17.34 -14.73
CA ALA A 135 0.74 -18.27 -14.10
C ALA A 135 1.25 -19.71 -14.04
N ASN A 136 1.85 -20.24 -15.12
CA ASN A 136 2.37 -21.60 -15.14
C ASN A 136 3.56 -21.83 -14.20
N ASP A 137 4.42 -20.82 -14.06
CA ASP A 137 5.57 -20.91 -13.15
C ASP A 137 5.12 -20.76 -11.69
N LYS A 138 4.12 -19.91 -11.42
CA LYS A 138 3.46 -19.84 -10.09
C LYS A 138 2.87 -21.19 -9.68
N LYS A 139 2.12 -21.84 -10.59
CA LYS A 139 1.54 -23.18 -10.31
C LYS A 139 2.60 -24.18 -9.91
N LYS A 140 3.70 -24.26 -10.68
CA LYS A 140 4.82 -25.15 -10.37
C LYS A 140 5.46 -24.86 -9.01
N LEU A 141 5.72 -23.58 -8.70
CA LEU A 141 6.30 -23.17 -7.42
C LEU A 141 5.36 -23.52 -6.25
N LEU A 142 4.06 -23.29 -6.40
CA LEU A 142 3.06 -23.60 -5.38
C LEU A 142 2.97 -25.10 -5.12
N GLU A 143 3.05 -25.95 -6.14
CA GLU A 143 3.05 -27.41 -5.99
C GLU A 143 4.35 -27.92 -5.41
N GLN A 144 5.50 -27.50 -5.96
CA GLN A 144 6.80 -28.08 -5.64
C GLN A 144 7.36 -27.62 -4.29
N GLU A 145 7.21 -26.31 -4.00
CA GLU A 145 7.81 -25.76 -2.78
C GLU A 145 6.82 -25.68 -1.61
N PHE A 146 5.54 -25.46 -1.89
CA PHE A 146 4.53 -25.26 -0.83
C PHE A 146 3.58 -26.45 -0.69
N HIS A 147 3.71 -27.46 -1.53
CA HIS A 147 2.85 -28.65 -1.54
C HIS A 147 1.35 -28.31 -1.62
N ILE A 148 1.03 -27.22 -2.33
CA ILE A 148 -0.35 -26.81 -2.57
C ILE A 148 -0.87 -27.54 -3.79
N GLU A 149 -1.87 -28.39 -3.59
CA GLU A 149 -2.49 -29.16 -4.67
C GLU A 149 -3.25 -28.24 -5.66
N MET A 150 -2.83 -28.26 -6.94
CA MET A 150 -3.45 -27.46 -7.98
C MET A 150 -4.68 -28.18 -8.56
N ASN A 151 -5.82 -28.01 -7.91
CA ASN A 151 -7.09 -28.41 -8.51
C ASN A 151 -7.60 -27.32 -9.48
N ARG A 152 -8.62 -27.65 -10.30
CA ARG A 152 -9.18 -26.74 -11.31
C ARG A 152 -9.62 -25.38 -10.76
N THR A 153 -10.06 -25.34 -9.51
CA THR A 153 -10.49 -24.09 -8.86
C THR A 153 -9.26 -23.23 -8.54
N MET A 154 -8.23 -23.82 -7.92
CA MET A 154 -6.99 -23.11 -7.61
C MET A 154 -6.27 -22.62 -8.85
N GLU A 155 -6.22 -23.45 -9.92
CA GLU A 155 -5.63 -23.03 -11.20
C GLU A 155 -6.31 -21.78 -11.75
N ARG A 156 -7.64 -21.76 -11.75
CA ARG A 156 -8.43 -20.63 -12.24
C ARG A 156 -8.20 -19.38 -11.37
N GLU A 157 -8.14 -19.51 -10.05
CA GLU A 157 -7.89 -18.39 -9.14
C GLU A 157 -6.48 -17.80 -9.37
N VAL A 158 -5.44 -18.65 -9.52
CA VAL A 158 -4.08 -18.20 -9.82
C VAL A 158 -4.02 -17.47 -11.17
N GLU A 159 -4.71 -17.98 -12.20
CA GLU A 159 -4.80 -17.31 -13.50
C GLU A 159 -5.52 -15.95 -13.41
N GLN A 160 -6.63 -15.89 -12.69
CA GLN A 160 -7.35 -14.62 -12.48
C GLN A 160 -6.51 -13.59 -11.72
N MET A 161 -5.77 -14.01 -10.71
CA MET A 161 -4.87 -13.11 -9.97
C MET A 161 -3.76 -12.59 -10.89
N CYS A 162 -3.15 -13.42 -11.74
CA CYS A 162 -2.15 -12.99 -12.71
C CYS A 162 -2.72 -11.96 -13.70
N ASN A 163 -3.89 -12.24 -14.26
CA ASN A 163 -4.54 -11.34 -15.22
C ASN A 163 -4.93 -10.00 -14.57
N LEU A 164 -5.42 -10.03 -13.33
CA LEU A 164 -5.76 -8.82 -12.59
C LEU A 164 -4.52 -7.96 -12.29
N SER A 165 -3.43 -8.58 -11.83
CA SER A 165 -2.17 -7.91 -11.54
C SER A 165 -1.59 -7.25 -12.79
N GLN A 166 -1.53 -7.97 -13.92
CA GLN A 166 -1.07 -7.43 -15.21
C GLN A 166 -1.96 -6.27 -15.69
N GLY A 167 -3.27 -6.38 -15.55
CA GLY A 167 -4.19 -5.31 -15.93
C GLY A 167 -4.07 -4.04 -15.07
N VAL A 168 -3.69 -4.17 -13.79
CA VAL A 168 -3.41 -3.03 -12.90
C VAL A 168 -2.08 -2.40 -13.26
N GLU A 169 -1.05 -3.20 -13.49
CA GLU A 169 0.28 -2.75 -13.89
C GLU A 169 0.25 -1.98 -15.22
N GLN A 170 -0.36 -2.54 -16.26
CA GLN A 170 -0.50 -1.87 -17.55
C GLN A 170 -1.22 -0.52 -17.44
N ARG A 171 -2.28 -0.44 -16.65
CA ARG A 171 -2.97 0.82 -16.38
C ARG A 171 -2.09 1.81 -15.62
N GLY A 172 -1.26 1.33 -14.68
CA GLY A 172 -0.29 2.13 -13.96
C GLY A 172 0.78 2.71 -14.89
N ILE A 173 1.37 1.87 -15.74
CA ILE A 173 2.36 2.27 -16.77
C ILE A 173 1.76 3.30 -17.73
N GLN A 174 0.58 3.04 -18.28
CA GLN A 174 -0.08 3.99 -19.19
C GLN A 174 -0.33 5.35 -18.54
N LYS A 175 -0.83 5.36 -17.30
CA LYS A 175 -1.01 6.61 -16.54
C LYS A 175 0.32 7.31 -16.27
N GLY A 176 1.37 6.56 -15.93
CA GLY A 176 2.72 7.09 -15.72
C GLY A 176 3.29 7.73 -16.99
N ILE A 177 3.17 7.05 -18.14
CA ILE A 177 3.58 7.57 -19.44
C ILE A 177 2.81 8.84 -19.80
N GLN A 178 1.50 8.84 -19.68
CA GLN A 178 0.68 10.03 -19.95
C GLN A 178 1.07 11.22 -19.07
N LYS A 179 1.25 10.97 -17.78
CA LYS A 179 1.69 12.00 -16.84
C LYS A 179 3.09 12.52 -17.18
N GLY A 180 4.04 11.63 -17.47
CA GLY A 180 5.40 11.99 -17.88
C GLY A 180 5.43 12.81 -19.17
N ILE A 181 4.61 12.45 -20.17
CA ILE A 181 4.48 13.23 -21.42
C ILE A 181 3.92 14.64 -21.11
N GLN A 182 2.87 14.74 -20.30
CA GLN A 182 2.27 16.03 -19.94
C GLN A 182 3.25 16.92 -19.16
N GLU A 183 3.96 16.37 -18.18
CA GLU A 183 4.98 17.10 -17.42
C GLU A 183 6.16 17.51 -18.30
N GLY A 184 6.62 16.61 -19.18
CA GLY A 184 7.69 16.90 -20.14
C GLY A 184 7.31 17.97 -21.13
N MET A 185 6.10 17.94 -21.69
CA MET A 185 5.59 19.00 -22.57
C MET A 185 5.48 20.34 -21.85
N LYS A 186 4.92 20.34 -20.62
CA LYS A 186 4.81 21.54 -19.81
C LYS A 186 6.19 22.17 -19.54
N LYS A 187 7.16 21.34 -19.17
CA LYS A 187 8.54 21.77 -18.93
C LYS A 187 9.20 22.32 -20.20
N GLY A 188 9.06 21.64 -21.34
CA GLY A 188 9.62 22.08 -22.61
C GLY A 188 9.02 23.41 -23.10
N ILE A 189 7.71 23.61 -22.94
CA ILE A 189 7.07 24.89 -23.25
C ILE A 189 7.59 25.98 -22.31
N PHE A 190 7.70 25.71 -21.02
CA PHE A 190 8.22 26.66 -20.03
C PHE A 190 9.66 27.09 -20.37
N GLU A 191 10.54 26.14 -20.66
CA GLU A 191 11.90 26.42 -21.10
C GLU A 191 11.93 27.25 -22.41
N SER A 192 11.02 26.98 -23.33
CA SER A 192 10.88 27.74 -24.57
C SER A 192 10.45 29.21 -24.31
N ILE A 193 9.53 29.43 -23.39
CA ILE A 193 9.11 30.77 -22.96
C ILE A 193 10.33 31.52 -22.39
N GLN A 194 11.08 30.90 -21.48
CA GLN A 194 12.26 31.50 -20.87
C GLN A 194 13.33 31.85 -21.90
N ASN A 195 13.64 30.93 -22.81
CA ASN A 195 14.60 31.16 -23.87
C ASN A 195 14.26 32.36 -24.77
N LEU A 196 12.96 32.51 -25.10
CA LEU A 196 12.52 33.67 -25.87
C LEU A 196 12.62 34.98 -25.09
N MET A 197 12.25 34.96 -23.81
CA MET A 197 12.41 36.12 -22.92
C MET A 197 13.85 36.54 -22.80
N ASP A 198 14.75 35.58 -22.57
CA ASP A 198 16.19 35.84 -22.34
C ASP A 198 16.91 36.24 -23.64
N THR A 199 16.60 35.59 -24.79
CA THR A 199 17.33 35.82 -26.05
C THR A 199 16.82 37.03 -26.83
N MET A 200 15.48 37.23 -26.79
CA MET A 200 14.83 38.30 -27.57
C MET A 200 14.45 39.51 -26.74
N ASN A 201 14.72 39.45 -25.43
CA ASN A 201 14.30 40.47 -24.45
C ASN A 201 12.75 40.73 -24.49
N TRP A 202 11.97 39.67 -24.69
CA TRP A 202 10.52 39.74 -24.78
C TRP A 202 9.87 39.65 -23.41
N SER A 203 8.67 40.22 -23.32
CA SER A 203 7.83 39.95 -22.15
C SER A 203 7.32 38.48 -22.15
N ALA A 204 6.96 37.96 -20.98
CA ALA A 204 6.35 36.62 -20.88
C ALA A 204 5.09 36.52 -21.79
N LYS A 205 4.35 37.59 -21.92
CA LYS A 205 3.16 37.66 -22.79
C LYS A 205 3.54 37.50 -24.27
N ASP A 206 4.53 38.25 -24.73
CA ASP A 206 4.98 38.23 -26.14
C ASP A 206 5.56 36.85 -26.49
N ALA A 207 6.32 36.23 -25.57
CA ALA A 207 6.85 34.89 -25.73
C ALA A 207 5.73 33.83 -25.81
N MET A 208 4.72 33.91 -24.96
CA MET A 208 3.58 33.00 -24.99
C MET A 208 2.72 33.21 -26.23
N ASP A 209 2.57 34.45 -26.74
CA ASP A 209 1.88 34.75 -27.99
C ASP A 209 2.60 34.15 -29.19
N ALA A 210 3.93 34.27 -29.25
CA ALA A 210 4.76 33.70 -30.31
C ALA A 210 4.69 32.16 -30.34
N LEU A 211 4.63 31.53 -29.16
CA LEU A 211 4.47 30.08 -29.03
C LEU A 211 2.99 29.64 -29.21
N ARG A 212 2.08 30.56 -29.47
CA ARG A 212 0.63 30.32 -29.65
C ARG A 212 0.01 29.57 -28.49
N ILE A 213 0.44 29.86 -27.26
CA ILE A 213 -0.12 29.24 -26.04
C ILE A 213 -1.52 29.83 -25.82
N LYS A 214 -2.50 28.90 -25.68
CA LYS A 214 -3.89 29.29 -25.43
C LYS A 214 -4.02 30.06 -24.12
N GLU A 215 -4.93 31.00 -24.08
CA GLU A 215 -5.13 31.88 -22.91
C GLU A 215 -5.47 31.13 -21.64
N GLU A 216 -6.25 30.03 -21.75
CA GLU A 216 -6.58 29.12 -20.67
C GLU A 216 -5.37 28.42 -20.02
N ASP A 217 -4.28 28.20 -20.79
CA ASP A 217 -3.06 27.51 -20.33
C ASP A 217 -1.98 28.48 -19.82
N ARG A 218 -2.12 29.79 -20.02
CA ARG A 218 -1.06 30.77 -19.68
C ARG A 218 -0.87 30.93 -18.19
N PHE A 219 -1.92 30.82 -17.42
CA PHE A 219 -1.85 31.00 -15.96
C PHE A 219 -0.81 30.10 -15.30
N GLN A 220 -0.76 28.83 -15.68
CA GLN A 220 0.20 27.87 -15.12
C GLN A 220 1.68 28.21 -15.41
N TYR A 221 1.97 28.87 -16.53
CA TYR A 221 3.34 29.30 -16.87
C TYR A 221 3.73 30.60 -16.17
N ILE A 222 2.77 31.49 -15.97
CA ILE A 222 2.96 32.72 -15.19
C ILE A 222 3.29 32.40 -13.73
N GLU A 223 2.57 31.46 -13.13
CA GLU A 223 2.91 30.97 -11.77
C GLU A 223 4.33 30.43 -11.67
N LEU A 224 4.74 29.57 -12.61
CA LEU A 224 6.08 29.00 -12.64
C LEU A 224 7.19 30.07 -12.82
N LEU A 225 6.92 31.11 -13.60
CA LEU A 225 7.85 32.25 -13.75
C LEU A 225 7.98 33.06 -12.45
N ASN A 226 6.86 33.25 -11.73
CA ASN A 226 6.83 33.99 -10.47
C ASN A 226 7.54 33.23 -9.33
N ASP A 227 7.37 31.91 -9.25
CA ASP A 227 8.01 31.08 -8.23
C ASP A 227 9.52 31.10 -8.39
N ARG A 228 10.05 30.98 -9.62
CA ARG A 228 11.48 31.07 -9.87
C ARG A 228 12.09 32.41 -9.46
N ASN A 229 11.37 33.52 -9.69
CA ASN A 229 11.84 34.85 -9.30
C ASN A 229 11.90 35.03 -7.78
N ARG A 230 11.12 34.27 -7.02
CA ARG A 230 11.18 34.25 -5.53
C ARG A 230 12.36 33.44 -5.01
N ASP A 231 12.73 32.35 -5.70
CA ASP A 231 13.86 31.49 -5.28
C ASP A 231 15.23 32.10 -5.68
N SER A 232 15.23 33.16 -6.47
CA SER A 232 16.44 33.86 -6.95
C SER A 232 16.77 35.15 -6.18
N GLN A 233 16.01 35.49 -5.16
CA GLN A 233 16.23 36.58 -4.22
C GLN A 233 16.63 36.06 -2.84
#